data_9634dfec03d0dafde7ab72b45f9f06b5
#
_entry.id   9634dfec03d0dafde7ab72b45f9f06b5
#
_cell.length_a   1.000
_cell.length_b   1.000
_cell.length_c   1.000
_cell.angle_alpha   90.00
_cell.angle_beta   90.00
_cell.angle_gamma   90.00
#
_symmetry.space_group_name_H-M   'P 1'
#
loop_
_entity.id
_entity.type
_entity.pdbx_description
1 polymer ?
#
loop_
_entity_poly.entity_id
_entity_poly.type
_entity_poly.pdbx_seq_one_letter_code
_entity_poly.pdbx_strand_id
1 'polypeptide(L)'
;MSEIYKIPIPLSNYLSLIDRKASPYYDLVNYIVEDMEKNYKEGHPEHGIIYTINPRQLREQIEEKIPSDKLTSINISRTILAFLYGSRLKRDKDYYVTTSSGGRKNYHIRVDYDILSILRLRL
;
A
#
# COMPACT_ATOMS: atom_id res chain seq x y z
N MET A 1 22.29 -5.53 20.95
CA MET A 1 20.87 -5.26 21.22
C MET A 1 20.05 -5.67 20.01
N SER A 2 19.07 -6.51 20.22
CA SER A 2 18.19 -6.87 19.12
C SER A 2 17.39 -5.65 18.67
N GLU A 3 17.33 -5.46 17.37
CA GLU A 3 16.45 -4.45 16.81
C GLU A 3 15.01 -4.83 17.07
N ILE A 4 14.32 -4.03 17.84
CA ILE A 4 12.88 -4.21 18.00
C ILE A 4 12.21 -3.45 16.87
N TYR A 5 11.52 -4.20 16.01
CA TYR A 5 10.75 -3.62 14.93
C TYR A 5 9.50 -2.98 15.53
N LYS A 6 9.56 -1.67 15.75
CA LYS A 6 8.43 -0.93 16.31
C LYS A 6 7.62 -0.28 15.22
N ILE A 7 6.35 -0.61 15.18
CA ILE A 7 5.39 0.05 14.30
C ILE A 7 4.87 1.29 15.06
N PRO A 8 4.99 2.48 14.48
CA PRO A 8 4.42 3.68 15.10
C PRO A 8 2.94 3.49 15.43
N ILE A 9 2.50 4.00 16.57
CA ILE A 9 1.11 3.82 17.04
C ILE A 9 0.06 4.18 15.99
N PRO A 10 0.16 5.32 15.29
CA PRO A 10 -0.83 5.63 14.25
C PRO A 10 -0.92 4.57 13.16
N LEU A 11 0.22 3.99 12.73
CA LEU A 11 0.24 2.93 11.73
C LEU A 11 -0.29 1.62 12.28
N SER A 12 -0.02 1.34 13.56
CA SER A 12 -0.55 0.15 14.23
C SER A 12 -2.08 0.11 14.21
N ASN A 13 -2.73 1.25 14.42
CA ASN A 13 -4.18 1.34 14.33
C ASN A 13 -4.69 1.00 12.94
N TYR A 14 -4.03 1.49 11.88
CA TYR A 14 -4.41 1.17 10.52
C TYR A 14 -4.17 -0.31 10.19
N LEU A 15 -3.11 -0.91 10.70
CA LEU A 15 -2.89 -2.36 10.54
C LEU A 15 -4.04 -3.17 11.14
N SER A 16 -4.51 -2.81 12.31
CA SER A 16 -5.66 -3.48 12.93
C SER A 16 -6.91 -3.38 12.05
N LEU A 17 -7.13 -2.25 11.39
CA LEU A 17 -8.24 -2.05 10.48
C LEU A 17 -8.08 -2.86 9.20
N ILE A 18 -6.86 -2.95 8.67
CA ILE A 18 -6.56 -3.76 7.48
C ILE A 18 -6.84 -5.25 7.78
N ASP A 19 -6.54 -5.71 8.97
CA ASP A 19 -6.73 -7.11 9.35
C ASP A 19 -8.20 -7.51 9.48
N ARG A 20 -9.10 -6.55 9.50
CA ARG A 20 -10.55 -6.82 9.51
C ARG A 20 -11.08 -6.94 8.09
N LYS A 21 -11.38 -8.15 7.66
CA LYS A 21 -11.82 -8.43 6.28
C LYS A 21 -13.09 -7.69 5.85
N ALA A 22 -13.91 -7.27 6.79
CA ALA A 22 -15.13 -6.50 6.50
C ALA A 22 -14.88 -4.98 6.46
N SER A 23 -13.65 -4.53 6.66
CA SER A 23 -13.38 -3.09 6.69
C SER A 23 -13.07 -2.53 5.30
N PRO A 24 -13.35 -1.24 5.06
CA PRO A 24 -12.96 -0.61 3.80
C PRO A 24 -11.45 -0.54 3.63
N TYR A 25 -10.68 -0.57 4.70
CA TYR A 25 -9.21 -0.57 4.65
C TYR A 25 -8.67 -1.88 4.10
N TYR A 26 -9.28 -3.01 4.48
CA TYR A 26 -8.96 -4.30 3.87
C TYR A 26 -9.28 -4.29 2.39
N ASP A 27 -10.46 -3.82 2.02
CA ASP A 27 -10.90 -3.75 0.62
C ASP A 27 -9.96 -2.89 -0.21
N LEU A 28 -9.50 -1.78 0.35
CA LEU A 28 -8.55 -0.90 -0.30
C LEU A 28 -7.22 -1.62 -0.59
N VAL A 29 -6.67 -2.27 0.41
CA VAL A 29 -5.38 -2.97 0.28
C VAL A 29 -5.51 -4.14 -0.69
N ASN A 30 -6.60 -4.89 -0.61
CA ASN A 30 -6.86 -5.98 -1.53
C ASN A 30 -6.97 -5.48 -2.98
N TYR A 31 -7.66 -4.37 -3.20
CA TYR A 31 -7.75 -3.73 -4.51
C TYR A 31 -6.34 -3.36 -5.04
N ILE A 32 -5.53 -2.75 -4.18
CA ILE A 32 -4.17 -2.34 -4.55
C ILE A 32 -3.33 -3.56 -4.97
N VAL A 33 -3.37 -4.63 -4.20
CA VAL A 33 -2.57 -5.83 -4.49
C VAL A 33 -3.05 -6.51 -5.77
N GLU A 34 -4.35 -6.57 -6.01
CA GLU A 34 -4.89 -7.10 -7.25
C GLU A 34 -4.47 -6.29 -8.47
N ASP A 35 -4.52 -4.95 -8.37
CA ASP A 35 -4.10 -4.06 -9.43
C ASP A 35 -2.59 -4.16 -9.68
N MET A 36 -1.82 -4.27 -8.61
CA MET A 36 -0.38 -4.48 -8.65
C MET A 36 -0.02 -5.77 -9.40
N GLU A 37 -0.72 -6.86 -9.08
CA GLU A 37 -0.53 -8.14 -9.74
C GLU A 37 -0.86 -8.07 -11.23
N LYS A 38 -1.96 -7.40 -11.57
CA LYS A 38 -2.35 -7.20 -12.96
C LYS A 38 -1.27 -6.44 -13.74
N ASN A 39 -0.79 -5.34 -13.19
CA ASN A 39 0.27 -4.54 -13.81
C ASN A 39 1.56 -5.33 -13.95
N TYR A 40 1.90 -6.15 -12.97
CA TYR A 40 3.08 -7.00 -13.01
C TYR A 40 2.99 -8.03 -14.15
N LYS A 41 1.84 -8.65 -14.34
CA LYS A 41 1.63 -9.64 -15.41
C LYS A 41 1.66 -9.01 -16.80
N GLU A 42 1.14 -7.80 -16.94
CA GLU A 42 1.10 -7.07 -18.21
C GLU A 42 2.45 -6.43 -18.57
N GLY A 43 3.34 -6.27 -17.59
CA GLY A 43 4.66 -5.68 -17.77
C GLY A 43 5.71 -6.70 -18.20
N HIS A 44 6.92 -6.53 -17.67
CA HIS A 44 8.04 -7.44 -17.92
C HIS A 44 8.40 -8.18 -16.63
N PRO A 45 7.73 -9.33 -16.34
CA PRO A 45 7.87 -10.02 -15.06
C PRO A 45 9.31 -10.36 -14.63
N GLU A 46 10.19 -10.63 -15.60
CA GLU A 46 11.58 -10.96 -15.30
C GLU A 46 12.39 -9.79 -14.74
N HIS A 47 11.95 -8.56 -14.94
CA HIS A 47 12.64 -7.36 -14.46
C HIS A 47 11.91 -6.67 -13.32
N GLY A 48 10.68 -7.09 -13.03
CA GLY A 48 9.83 -6.39 -12.10
C GLY A 48 9.27 -5.09 -12.69
N ILE A 49 8.46 -4.41 -11.90
CA ILE A 49 7.88 -3.11 -12.27
C ILE A 49 7.96 -2.16 -11.08
N ILE A 50 7.77 -0.88 -11.35
CA ILE A 50 7.53 0.12 -10.32
C ILE A 50 6.04 0.44 -10.33
N TYR A 51 5.36 0.13 -9.23
CA TYR A 51 3.94 0.42 -9.05
C TYR A 51 3.81 1.71 -8.24
N THR A 52 3.24 2.74 -8.85
CA THR A 52 3.12 4.07 -8.21
C THR A 52 1.70 4.28 -7.73
N ILE A 53 1.56 4.70 -6.47
CA ILE A 53 0.28 5.04 -5.86
C ILE A 53 0.27 6.53 -5.53
N ASN A 54 -0.68 7.24 -6.11
CA ASN A 54 -1.04 8.59 -5.72
C ASN A 54 -2.36 8.49 -4.94
N PRO A 55 -2.37 8.76 -3.63
CA PRO A 55 -3.58 8.55 -2.82
C PRO A 55 -4.80 9.32 -3.29
N ARG A 56 -4.61 10.52 -3.82
CA ARG A 56 -5.72 11.33 -4.33
C ARG A 56 -6.34 10.70 -5.58
N GLN A 57 -5.51 10.26 -6.53
CA GLN A 57 -5.99 9.58 -7.73
C GLN A 57 -6.64 8.25 -7.38
N LEU A 58 -6.03 7.51 -6.46
CA LEU A 58 -6.58 6.24 -6.02
C LEU A 58 -7.95 6.41 -5.39
N ARG A 59 -8.14 7.46 -4.58
CA ARG A 59 -9.46 7.78 -4.01
C ARG A 59 -10.51 7.96 -5.10
N GLU A 60 -10.19 8.68 -6.15
CA GLU A 60 -11.11 8.89 -7.28
C GLU A 60 -11.42 7.58 -8.00
N GLN A 61 -10.41 6.73 -8.18
CA GLN A 61 -10.58 5.45 -8.87
C GLN A 61 -11.44 4.45 -8.10
N ILE A 62 -11.37 4.45 -6.77
CA ILE A 62 -12.07 3.46 -5.95
C ILE A 62 -13.42 3.95 -5.43
N GLU A 63 -13.78 5.19 -5.66
CA GLU A 63 -14.98 5.81 -5.10
C GLU A 63 -16.25 4.98 -5.33
N GLU A 64 -16.41 4.42 -6.51
CA GLU A 64 -17.56 3.59 -6.86
C GLU A 64 -17.41 2.14 -6.38
N LYS A 65 -16.17 1.64 -6.34
CA LYS A 65 -15.90 0.22 -6.00
C LYS A 65 -15.90 -0.02 -4.51
N ILE A 66 -15.41 0.95 -3.75
CA ILE A 66 -15.34 0.88 -2.29
C ILE A 66 -15.93 2.18 -1.74
N PRO A 67 -17.26 2.33 -1.78
CA PRO A 67 -17.90 3.55 -1.31
C PRO A 67 -17.77 3.64 0.20
N SER A 68 -16.94 4.55 0.67
CA SER A 68 -16.75 4.80 2.09
C SER A 68 -16.24 6.21 2.31
N ASP A 69 -16.89 6.95 3.20
CA ASP A 69 -16.46 8.26 3.63
C ASP A 69 -15.19 8.21 4.49
N LYS A 70 -14.81 7.02 4.94
CA LYS A 70 -13.59 6.80 5.74
C LYS A 70 -12.33 6.80 4.88
N LEU A 71 -12.44 6.53 3.58
CA LEU A 71 -11.28 6.47 2.68
C LEU A 71 -10.96 7.84 2.09
N THR A 72 -10.59 8.77 2.96
CA THR A 72 -10.04 10.06 2.56
C THR A 72 -8.62 9.88 2.02
N SER A 73 -8.09 10.87 1.29
CA SER A 73 -6.72 10.80 0.78
C SER A 73 -5.70 10.57 1.89
N ILE A 74 -5.92 11.20 3.06
CA ILE A 74 -5.04 11.04 4.22
C ILE A 74 -5.11 9.61 4.74
N ASN A 75 -6.31 9.06 4.90
CA ASN A 75 -6.48 7.70 5.40
C ASN A 75 -5.94 6.66 4.40
N ILE A 76 -6.11 6.89 3.11
CA ILE A 76 -5.52 6.05 2.07
C ILE A 76 -4.00 6.05 2.19
N SER A 77 -3.39 7.22 2.30
CA SER A 77 -1.94 7.36 2.44
C SER A 77 -1.42 6.61 3.66
N ARG A 78 -2.07 6.79 4.80
CA ARG A 78 -1.70 6.11 6.05
C ARG A 78 -1.89 4.60 5.96
N THR A 79 -2.96 4.17 5.31
CA THR A 79 -3.24 2.74 5.12
C THR A 79 -2.16 2.08 4.25
N ILE A 80 -1.76 2.74 3.17
CA ILE A 80 -0.68 2.26 2.30
C ILE A 80 0.62 2.11 3.11
N LEU A 81 0.99 3.16 3.83
CA LEU A 81 2.22 3.15 4.61
C LEU A 81 2.19 2.07 5.69
N ALA A 82 1.05 1.92 6.38
CA ALA A 82 0.87 0.88 7.38
C ALA A 82 1.00 -0.52 6.77
N PHE A 83 0.42 -0.72 5.59
CA PHE A 83 0.49 -2.01 4.90
C PHE A 83 1.92 -2.37 4.50
N LEU A 84 2.66 -1.42 3.93
CA LEU A 84 4.06 -1.62 3.56
C LEU A 84 4.91 -1.91 4.79
N TYR A 85 4.70 -1.13 5.84
CA TYR A 85 5.42 -1.29 7.10
C TYR A 85 5.11 -2.64 7.75
N GLY A 86 3.84 -3.01 7.81
CA GLY A 86 3.40 -4.29 8.39
C GLY A 86 3.85 -5.50 7.57
N SER A 87 4.07 -5.32 6.28
CA SER A 87 4.64 -6.33 5.40
C SER A 87 6.17 -6.39 5.47
N ARG A 88 6.76 -5.54 6.32
CA ARG A 88 8.20 -5.44 6.57
C ARG A 88 9.02 -5.06 5.34
N LEU A 89 8.43 -4.32 4.44
CA LEU A 89 9.16 -3.75 3.32
C LEU A 89 10.02 -2.58 3.82
N LYS A 90 11.19 -2.44 3.23
CA LYS A 90 12.15 -1.42 3.65
C LYS A 90 12.07 -0.20 2.74
N ARG A 91 11.91 0.97 3.36
CA ARG A 91 11.94 2.24 2.65
C ARG A 91 13.30 2.45 2.00
N ASP A 92 13.28 3.04 0.82
CA ASP A 92 14.46 3.31 -0.02
C ASP A 92 15.17 2.05 -0.53
N LYS A 93 14.55 0.88 -0.33
CA LYS A 93 15.01 -0.39 -0.88
C LYS A 93 13.86 -1.08 -1.65
N ASP A 94 12.76 -1.37 -0.95
CA ASP A 94 11.61 -2.06 -1.52
C ASP A 94 10.58 -1.08 -2.06
N TYR A 95 10.52 0.10 -1.48
CA TYR A 95 9.68 1.20 -1.94
C TYR A 95 10.33 2.54 -1.60
N TYR A 96 9.93 3.59 -2.29
CA TYR A 96 10.35 4.95 -1.94
C TYR A 96 9.16 5.90 -2.02
N VAL A 97 9.30 7.04 -1.35
CA VAL A 97 8.24 8.04 -1.23
C VAL A 97 8.73 9.34 -1.82
N THR A 98 7.94 9.92 -2.73
CA THR A 98 8.21 11.27 -3.25
C THR A 98 7.13 12.23 -2.76
N THR A 99 7.47 13.50 -2.67
CA THR A 99 6.54 14.53 -2.24
C THR A 99 6.36 15.51 -3.39
N SER A 100 5.11 15.66 -3.86
CA SER A 100 4.79 16.65 -4.87
C SER A 100 4.50 18.01 -4.23
N SER A 101 4.32 19.04 -5.06
CA SER A 101 3.96 20.37 -4.56
C SER A 101 2.67 20.31 -3.73
N GLY A 102 2.62 21.00 -2.61
CA GLY A 102 1.51 20.93 -1.68
C GLY A 102 1.65 19.84 -0.61
N GLY A 103 2.80 19.18 -0.53
CA GLY A 103 3.09 18.17 0.49
C GLY A 103 2.44 16.81 0.27
N ARG A 104 1.89 16.55 -0.92
CA ARG A 104 1.26 15.28 -1.25
C ARG A 104 2.29 14.21 -1.50
N LYS A 105 2.11 13.06 -0.85
CA LYS A 105 3.03 11.94 -0.96
C LYS A 105 2.59 10.95 -2.03
N ASN A 106 3.56 10.45 -2.78
CA ASN A 106 3.36 9.37 -3.74
C ASN A 106 4.24 8.19 -3.32
N TYR A 107 3.71 6.99 -3.45
CA TYR A 107 4.40 5.77 -3.04
C TYR A 107 4.77 4.97 -4.29
N HIS A 108 6.06 4.61 -4.39
CA HIS A 108 6.61 3.87 -5.53
C HIS A 108 7.13 2.55 -5.02
N ILE A 109 6.48 1.47 -5.38
CA ILE A 109 6.77 0.14 -4.85
C ILE A 109 7.44 -0.68 -5.95
N ARG A 110 8.59 -1.26 -5.63
CA ARG A 110 9.25 -2.21 -6.51
C ARG A 110 8.49 -3.53 -6.43
N VAL A 111 7.84 -3.90 -7.50
CA VAL A 111 7.05 -5.13 -7.55
C VAL A 111 7.77 -6.16 -8.40
N ASP A 112 8.18 -7.23 -7.75
CA ASP A 112 8.65 -8.45 -8.38
C ASP A 112 7.86 -9.62 -7.77
N TYR A 113 8.19 -10.83 -8.17
CA TYR A 113 7.50 -12.01 -7.66
C TYR A 113 7.57 -12.12 -6.15
N ASP A 114 8.74 -11.87 -5.56
CA ASP A 114 8.95 -12.00 -4.12
C ASP A 114 8.14 -10.96 -3.33
N ILE A 115 8.18 -9.71 -3.75
CA ILE A 115 7.43 -8.63 -3.09
C ILE A 115 5.93 -8.91 -3.20
N LEU A 116 5.46 -9.32 -4.37
CA LEU A 116 4.04 -9.62 -4.56
C LEU A 116 3.59 -10.77 -3.65
N SER A 117 4.42 -11.80 -3.51
CA SER A 117 4.13 -12.92 -2.60
C SER A 117 4.05 -12.47 -1.15
N ILE A 118 4.97 -11.60 -0.71
CA ILE A 118 4.97 -11.04 0.64
C ILE A 118 3.68 -10.26 0.90
N LEU A 119 3.28 -9.42 -0.03
CA LEU A 119 2.08 -8.60 0.11
C LEU A 119 0.80 -9.45 0.15
N ARG A 120 0.74 -10.52 -0.64
CA ARG A 120 -0.39 -11.45 -0.62
C ARG A 120 -0.50 -12.21 0.68
N LEU A 121 0.62 -12.63 1.25
CA LEU A 121 0.62 -13.35 2.53
C LEU A 121 0.08 -12.48 3.67
N ARG A 122 0.23 -11.16 3.57
CA ARG A 122 -0.30 -10.22 4.57
C ARG A 122 -1.83 -10.16 4.55
N LEU A 123 -2.44 -10.46 3.42
CA LEU A 123 -3.89 -10.48 3.25
C LEU A 123 -4.50 -11.84 3.57
#